data_f891c0f392434a22732d40e72f6181c5
#
_entry.id   f891c0f392434a22732d40e72f6181c5
#
_cell.length_a   1.000
_cell.length_b   1.000
_cell.length_c   1.000
_cell.angle_alpha   90.00
_cell.angle_beta   90.00
_cell.angle_gamma   90.00
#
_symmetry.space_group_name_H-M   'P 1'
#
loop_
_entity.id
_entity.type
_entity.pdbx_description
1 polymer ?
#
loop_
_entity_poly.entity_id
_entity_poly.type
_entity_poly.pdbx_seq_one_letter_code
_entity_poly.pdbx_strand_id
1 'polypeptide(L)'
;MQIKLWIQQQKLKLQTLKRRQLVIGGMVGALLIVWGISVLFFSEKYIGTDKAAAEVQQLAENIRRFYQNRPDFWGLNTQAVLDKQIAPRAMSKNGRLMNFFGKDVVVGSGIEGMMLMPGSRNFDIVYKNLNKQECVETASFRFEEKFWLGVESVTVTNANHTAVFSWDDKENILPAKTEKVKKICQKEGNAVLW
;
A
#
# COMPACT_ATOMS: atom_id res chain seq x y z
N MET A 1 -60.60 39.82 25.15
CA MET A 1 -59.35 39.49 25.83
C MET A 1 -58.70 38.13 25.35
N GLN A 2 -59.50 37.16 25.05
CA GLN A 2 -59.03 35.80 24.62
C GLN A 2 -58.29 35.72 23.29
N ILE A 3 -58.60 36.51 22.28
CA ILE A 3 -58.02 36.50 20.95
C ILE A 3 -56.49 36.83 20.95
N LYS A 4 -56.08 37.79 21.79
CA LYS A 4 -54.70 38.20 21.98
C LYS A 4 -53.80 37.06 22.53
N LEU A 5 -54.33 36.30 23.46
CA LEU A 5 -53.63 35.15 24.07
C LEU A 5 -53.45 34.01 23.07
N TRP A 6 -54.43 33.75 22.24
CA TRP A 6 -54.34 32.72 21.19
C TRP A 6 -53.31 33.06 20.12
N ILE A 7 -53.24 34.34 19.69
CA ILE A 7 -52.22 34.81 18.74
C ILE A 7 -50.80 34.69 19.30
N GLN A 8 -50.60 35.00 20.57
CA GLN A 8 -49.29 34.83 21.23
C GLN A 8 -48.89 33.37 21.35
N GLN A 9 -49.79 32.45 21.65
CA GLN A 9 -49.51 31.02 21.69
C GLN A 9 -49.11 30.46 20.31
N GLN A 10 -49.75 30.90 19.24
CA GLN A 10 -49.41 30.50 17.87
C GLN A 10 -48.02 31.02 17.45
N LYS A 11 -47.64 32.25 17.81
CA LYS A 11 -46.30 32.79 17.56
C LYS A 11 -45.20 32.03 18.31
N LEU A 12 -45.46 31.65 19.56
CA LEU A 12 -44.50 30.83 20.33
C LEU A 12 -44.30 29.42 19.70
N LYS A 13 -45.39 28.77 19.28
CA LYS A 13 -45.29 27.46 18.58
C LYS A 13 -44.54 27.56 17.27
N LEU A 14 -44.72 28.61 16.50
CA LEU A 14 -43.95 28.83 15.25
C LEU A 14 -42.47 29.09 15.50
N GLN A 15 -42.11 29.81 16.55
CA GLN A 15 -40.69 30.04 16.91
C GLN A 15 -39.99 28.76 17.39
N THR A 16 -40.69 27.93 18.18
CA THR A 16 -40.10 26.63 18.63
C THR A 16 -39.94 25.65 17.48
N LEU A 17 -40.85 25.61 16.52
CA LEU A 17 -40.75 24.82 15.30
C LEU A 17 -39.54 25.24 14.41
N LYS A 18 -39.36 26.54 14.20
CA LYS A 18 -38.22 27.08 13.46
C LYS A 18 -36.88 26.76 14.15
N ARG A 19 -36.80 26.88 15.47
CA ARG A 19 -35.60 26.51 16.25
C ARG A 19 -35.29 25.01 16.13
N ARG A 20 -36.28 24.13 16.22
CA ARG A 20 -36.11 22.69 16.08
C ARG A 20 -35.62 22.32 14.67
N GLN A 21 -36.16 22.93 13.61
CA GLN A 21 -35.70 22.68 12.23
C GLN A 21 -34.27 23.17 12.00
N LEU A 22 -33.85 24.28 12.58
CA LEU A 22 -32.47 24.77 12.51
C LEU A 22 -31.47 23.84 13.22
N VAL A 23 -31.83 23.29 14.37
CA VAL A 23 -30.98 22.38 15.13
C VAL A 23 -30.84 21.03 14.39
N ILE A 24 -31.95 20.50 13.86
CA ILE A 24 -31.92 19.24 13.10
C ILE A 24 -31.14 19.42 11.78
N GLY A 25 -31.35 20.52 11.06
CA GLY A 25 -30.58 20.82 9.83
C GLY A 25 -29.08 20.99 10.09
N GLY A 26 -28.70 21.63 11.20
CA GLY A 26 -27.30 21.78 11.62
C GLY A 26 -26.64 20.44 11.97
N MET A 27 -27.34 19.57 12.71
CA MET A 27 -26.82 18.23 13.04
C MET A 27 -26.63 17.34 11.81
N VAL A 28 -27.60 17.33 10.89
CA VAL A 28 -27.48 16.56 9.64
C VAL A 28 -26.35 17.10 8.77
N GLY A 29 -26.22 18.42 8.66
CA GLY A 29 -25.10 19.04 7.93
C GLY A 29 -23.73 18.69 8.52
N ALA A 30 -23.59 18.74 9.85
CA ALA A 30 -22.35 18.36 10.53
C ALA A 30 -21.99 16.87 10.32
N LEU A 31 -22.98 15.97 10.38
CA LEU A 31 -22.79 14.54 10.13
C LEU A 31 -22.36 14.27 8.70
N LEU A 32 -22.92 14.95 7.71
CA LEU A 32 -22.53 14.80 6.31
C LEU A 32 -21.11 15.32 6.05
N ILE A 33 -20.69 16.41 6.70
CA ILE A 33 -19.31 16.91 6.59
C ILE A 33 -18.32 15.92 7.21
N VAL A 34 -18.60 15.40 8.40
CA VAL A 34 -17.74 14.39 9.06
C VAL A 34 -17.65 13.12 8.21
N TRP A 35 -18.78 12.67 7.67
CA TRP A 35 -18.81 11.50 6.79
C TRP A 35 -18.03 11.73 5.48
N GLY A 36 -18.21 12.90 4.84
CA GLY A 36 -17.48 13.28 3.62
C GLY A 36 -15.97 13.35 3.84
N ILE A 37 -15.52 13.96 4.94
CA ILE A 37 -14.12 14.02 5.34
C ILE A 37 -13.57 12.60 5.58
N SER A 38 -14.30 11.76 6.31
CA SER A 38 -13.90 10.38 6.57
C SER A 38 -13.72 9.58 5.27
N VAL A 39 -14.67 9.69 4.33
CA VAL A 39 -14.59 9.00 3.04
C VAL A 39 -13.37 9.45 2.24
N LEU A 40 -13.05 10.76 2.22
CA LEU A 40 -11.88 11.29 1.53
C LEU A 40 -10.58 10.76 2.14
N PHE A 41 -10.43 10.78 3.47
CA PHE A 41 -9.25 10.24 4.15
C PHE A 41 -9.09 8.73 3.97
N PHE A 42 -10.17 7.96 3.99
CA PHE A 42 -10.11 6.52 3.75
C PHE A 42 -9.82 6.18 2.29
N SER A 43 -10.35 6.94 1.33
CA SER A 43 -10.12 6.69 -0.10
C SER A 43 -8.68 6.96 -0.52
N GLU A 44 -8.03 8.02 -0.02
CA GLU A 44 -6.61 8.29 -0.33
C GLU A 44 -5.70 7.19 0.19
N LYS A 45 -5.98 6.63 1.35
CA LYS A 45 -5.19 5.55 1.94
C LYS A 45 -5.30 4.25 1.12
N TYR A 46 -6.50 3.89 0.67
CA TYR A 46 -6.72 2.71 -0.19
C TYR A 46 -6.09 2.89 -1.57
N ILE A 47 -6.24 4.05 -2.18
CA ILE A 47 -5.66 4.37 -3.50
C ILE A 47 -4.13 4.29 -3.47
N GLY A 48 -3.49 4.65 -2.34
CA GLY A 48 -2.04 4.57 -2.18
C GLY A 48 -1.50 3.14 -2.16
N THR A 49 -2.18 2.26 -1.44
CA THR A 49 -1.81 0.84 -1.30
C THR A 49 -1.94 0.10 -2.62
N ASP A 50 -3.05 0.33 -3.34
CA ASP A 50 -3.28 -0.29 -4.65
C ASP A 50 -2.27 0.18 -5.70
N LYS A 51 -1.86 1.45 -5.66
CA LYS A 51 -0.82 1.98 -6.55
C LYS A 51 0.54 1.35 -6.28
N ALA A 52 0.94 1.21 -5.03
CA ALA A 52 2.20 0.58 -4.67
C ALA A 52 2.24 -0.90 -5.06
N ALA A 53 1.12 -1.62 -4.90
CA ALA A 53 0.98 -2.99 -5.37
C ALA A 53 1.06 -3.08 -6.90
N ALA A 54 0.38 -2.18 -7.61
CA ALA A 54 0.41 -2.13 -9.07
C ALA A 54 1.82 -1.84 -9.62
N GLU A 55 2.60 -0.96 -8.95
CA GLU A 55 3.99 -0.66 -9.34
C GLU A 55 4.89 -1.90 -9.24
N VAL A 56 4.85 -2.64 -8.13
CA VAL A 56 5.63 -3.87 -7.95
C VAL A 56 5.25 -4.92 -8.98
N GLN A 57 3.94 -5.11 -9.19
CA GLN A 57 3.43 -6.06 -10.17
C GLN A 57 3.90 -5.71 -11.58
N GLN A 58 3.75 -4.46 -11.99
CA GLN A 58 4.16 -3.98 -13.31
C GLN A 58 5.68 -4.10 -13.50
N LEU A 59 6.47 -3.77 -12.46
CA LEU A 59 7.92 -3.93 -12.51
C LEU A 59 8.31 -5.40 -12.71
N ALA A 60 7.73 -6.31 -11.94
CA ALA A 60 7.99 -7.74 -12.07
C ALA A 60 7.60 -8.28 -13.44
N GLU A 61 6.45 -7.89 -13.99
CA GLU A 61 6.01 -8.27 -15.33
C GLU A 61 6.95 -7.75 -16.42
N ASN A 62 7.39 -6.49 -16.30
CA ASN A 62 8.34 -5.89 -17.25
C ASN A 62 9.69 -6.63 -17.23
N ILE A 63 10.20 -6.98 -16.04
CA ILE A 63 11.42 -7.77 -15.89
C ILE A 63 11.26 -9.13 -16.57
N ARG A 64 10.20 -9.87 -16.27
CA ARG A 64 9.91 -11.18 -16.88
C ARG A 64 9.83 -11.08 -18.39
N ARG A 65 9.14 -10.06 -18.92
CA ARG A 65 9.01 -9.81 -20.36
C ARG A 65 10.36 -9.50 -21.01
N PHE A 66 11.20 -8.69 -20.38
CA PHE A 66 12.51 -8.34 -20.90
C PHE A 66 13.44 -9.56 -20.97
N TYR A 67 13.35 -10.45 -19.98
CA TYR A 67 14.20 -11.64 -19.87
C TYR A 67 13.55 -12.91 -20.44
N GLN A 68 12.36 -12.86 -21.04
CA GLN A 68 11.59 -14.03 -21.49
C GLN A 68 12.35 -14.97 -22.45
N ASN A 69 13.28 -14.44 -23.24
CA ASN A 69 14.09 -15.21 -24.21
C ASN A 69 15.49 -15.53 -23.67
N ARG A 70 15.74 -15.35 -22.38
CA ARG A 70 17.01 -15.66 -21.72
C ARG A 70 16.84 -16.88 -20.82
N PRO A 71 17.90 -17.67 -20.60
CA PRO A 71 17.82 -18.84 -19.73
C PRO A 71 17.67 -18.46 -18.25
N ASP A 72 18.09 -17.25 -17.89
CA ASP A 72 18.14 -16.74 -16.52
C ASP A 72 18.03 -15.21 -16.47
N PHE A 73 18.08 -14.65 -15.25
CA PHE A 73 18.10 -13.21 -14.99
C PHE A 73 19.53 -12.65 -14.82
N TRP A 74 20.53 -13.28 -15.42
CA TRP A 74 21.91 -12.82 -15.33
C TRP A 74 22.07 -11.36 -15.78
N GLY A 75 22.78 -10.58 -14.96
CA GLY A 75 23.00 -9.16 -15.19
C GLY A 75 21.80 -8.26 -14.82
N LEU A 76 20.74 -8.82 -14.25
CA LEU A 76 19.66 -8.02 -13.68
C LEU A 76 20.15 -7.36 -12.40
N ASN A 77 20.09 -6.04 -12.38
CA ASN A 77 20.32 -5.19 -11.23
C ASN A 77 19.54 -3.87 -11.39
N THR A 78 19.49 -3.06 -10.34
CA THR A 78 18.74 -1.80 -10.36
C THR A 78 19.19 -0.86 -11.49
N GLN A 79 20.51 -0.79 -11.76
CA GLN A 79 21.03 0.05 -12.84
C GLN A 79 20.59 -0.44 -14.21
N ALA A 80 20.65 -1.75 -14.44
CA ALA A 80 20.18 -2.35 -15.69
C ALA A 80 18.68 -2.11 -15.93
N VAL A 81 17.87 -2.12 -14.85
CA VAL A 81 16.43 -1.82 -14.92
C VAL A 81 16.19 -0.38 -15.37
N LEU A 82 16.99 0.57 -14.88
CA LEU A 82 16.92 1.98 -15.27
C LEU A 82 17.43 2.22 -16.69
N ASP A 83 18.65 1.74 -17.02
CA ASP A 83 19.31 1.98 -18.30
C ASP A 83 18.53 1.39 -19.49
N LYS A 84 17.88 0.24 -19.26
CA LYS A 84 17.08 -0.46 -20.28
C LYS A 84 15.61 -0.07 -20.27
N GLN A 85 15.25 0.93 -19.43
CA GLN A 85 13.89 1.44 -19.29
C GLN A 85 12.85 0.34 -18.99
N ILE A 86 13.24 -0.66 -18.20
CA ILE A 86 12.35 -1.76 -17.77
C ILE A 86 11.39 -1.26 -16.71
N ALA A 87 11.84 -0.31 -15.87
CA ALA A 87 11.02 0.26 -14.80
C ALA A 87 9.77 0.97 -15.33
N PRO A 88 8.63 0.86 -14.65
CA PRO A 88 7.51 1.76 -14.87
C PRO A 88 7.96 3.21 -14.76
N ARG A 89 7.44 4.10 -15.61
CA ARG A 89 7.82 5.53 -15.60
C ARG A 89 7.60 6.20 -14.23
N ALA A 90 6.55 5.78 -13.52
CA ALA A 90 6.23 6.29 -12.18
C ALA A 90 7.33 5.99 -11.16
N MET A 91 8.05 4.88 -11.33
CA MET A 91 9.12 4.43 -10.42
C MET A 91 10.49 5.00 -10.79
N SER A 92 10.71 5.48 -12.02
CA SER A 92 12.00 6.07 -12.44
C SER A 92 12.01 7.57 -12.17
N LYS A 93 12.70 8.01 -11.13
CA LYS A 93 12.78 9.43 -10.71
C LYS A 93 14.24 9.84 -10.49
N ASN A 94 14.70 10.86 -11.22
CA ASN A 94 16.05 11.42 -11.05
C ASN A 94 17.19 10.38 -11.11
N GLY A 95 17.09 9.40 -12.01
CA GLY A 95 18.07 8.32 -12.14
C GLY A 95 18.04 7.28 -11.02
N ARG A 96 17.02 7.27 -10.19
CA ARG A 96 16.81 6.30 -9.10
C ARG A 96 15.52 5.54 -9.31
N LEU A 97 15.51 4.30 -8.86
CA LEU A 97 14.29 3.49 -8.82
C LEU A 97 13.62 3.70 -7.46
N MET A 98 12.43 4.27 -7.49
CA MET A 98 11.69 4.65 -6.27
C MET A 98 10.27 4.09 -6.34
N ASN A 99 9.75 3.66 -5.19
CA ASN A 99 8.36 3.23 -5.07
C ASN A 99 7.39 4.40 -4.87
N PHE A 100 6.10 4.09 -4.80
CA PHE A 100 5.03 5.06 -4.56
C PHE A 100 5.24 5.91 -3.29
N PHE A 101 5.82 5.33 -2.24
CA PHE A 101 6.12 6.04 -0.99
C PHE A 101 7.36 6.95 -1.09
N GLY A 102 8.02 7.03 -2.26
CA GLY A 102 9.24 7.79 -2.44
C GLY A 102 10.47 7.15 -1.80
N LYS A 103 10.45 5.83 -1.58
CA LYS A 103 11.56 5.07 -1.03
C LYS A 103 12.30 4.31 -2.11
N ASP A 104 13.59 4.01 -1.85
CA ASP A 104 14.42 3.28 -2.79
C ASP A 104 13.94 1.86 -3.02
N VAL A 105 14.01 1.45 -4.28
CA VAL A 105 13.78 0.08 -4.73
C VAL A 105 15.09 -0.49 -5.27
N VAL A 106 15.41 -1.68 -4.83
CA VAL A 106 16.56 -2.44 -5.34
C VAL A 106 16.02 -3.67 -6.07
N VAL A 107 16.60 -3.94 -7.22
CA VAL A 107 16.28 -5.13 -8.02
C VAL A 107 17.59 -5.89 -8.25
N GLY A 108 17.53 -7.20 -8.14
CA GLY A 108 18.69 -8.05 -8.40
C GLY A 108 18.29 -9.50 -8.67
N SER A 109 19.20 -10.22 -9.27
CA SER A 109 19.15 -11.68 -9.34
C SER A 109 19.92 -12.23 -8.14
N GLY A 110 19.36 -12.05 -6.94
CA GLY A 110 19.94 -12.42 -5.64
C GLY A 110 20.03 -11.26 -4.66
N ILE A 111 19.79 -11.56 -3.42
CA ILE A 111 19.90 -10.61 -2.30
C ILE A 111 21.37 -10.13 -2.21
N GLU A 112 21.61 -8.85 -2.00
CA GLU A 112 22.91 -8.33 -1.60
C GLU A 112 23.52 -9.18 -0.47
N GLY A 113 24.56 -9.96 -0.78
CA GLY A 113 25.23 -10.88 0.16
C GLY A 113 24.95 -12.37 -0.04
N MET A 114 23.92 -12.77 -0.78
CA MET A 114 23.80 -14.13 -1.30
C MET A 114 24.18 -14.10 -2.79
N MET A 115 25.32 -14.68 -3.12
CA MET A 115 25.64 -14.97 -4.53
C MET A 115 24.60 -15.96 -5.04
N LEU A 116 23.60 -15.49 -5.77
CA LEU A 116 22.86 -16.39 -6.65
C LEU A 116 23.80 -16.84 -7.75
N MET A 117 23.92 -18.15 -7.88
CA MET A 117 24.74 -18.74 -8.92
C MET A 117 24.25 -18.32 -10.30
N PRO A 118 25.13 -18.16 -11.29
CA PRO A 118 24.73 -18.02 -12.69
C PRO A 118 23.71 -19.11 -13.02
N GLY A 119 22.59 -18.73 -13.66
CA GLY A 119 21.50 -19.66 -13.96
C GLY A 119 20.30 -19.58 -13.03
N SER A 120 20.28 -18.69 -12.04
CA SER A 120 19.07 -18.46 -11.25
C SER A 120 17.94 -17.95 -12.12
N ARG A 121 16.78 -18.61 -12.01
CA ARG A 121 15.53 -18.18 -12.66
C ARG A 121 14.70 -17.25 -11.81
N ASN A 122 15.23 -16.83 -10.66
CA ASN A 122 14.57 -15.98 -9.70
C ASN A 122 15.23 -14.61 -9.65
N PHE A 123 14.45 -13.62 -9.28
CA PHE A 123 14.92 -12.27 -9.00
C PHE A 123 14.16 -11.70 -7.81
N ASP A 124 14.78 -10.72 -7.17
CA ASP A 124 14.21 -10.04 -6.00
C ASP A 124 13.88 -8.59 -6.33
N ILE A 125 12.76 -8.12 -5.82
CA ILE A 125 12.40 -6.71 -5.76
C ILE A 125 12.36 -6.32 -4.29
N VAL A 126 13.17 -5.35 -3.89
CA VAL A 126 13.34 -4.96 -2.49
C VAL A 126 12.92 -3.51 -2.29
N TYR A 127 11.91 -3.27 -1.46
CA TYR A 127 11.57 -1.94 -0.96
C TYR A 127 12.30 -1.69 0.34
N LYS A 128 13.18 -0.66 0.36
CA LYS A 128 14.03 -0.33 1.52
C LYS A 128 13.50 0.87 2.29
N ASN A 129 13.95 1.00 3.55
CA ASN A 129 13.71 2.16 4.42
C ASN A 129 12.23 2.49 4.65
N LEU A 130 11.40 1.48 4.70
CA LEU A 130 9.98 1.62 4.98
C LEU A 130 9.76 1.95 6.45
N ASN A 131 8.80 2.84 6.73
CA ASN A 131 8.27 2.99 8.08
C ASN A 131 7.35 1.81 8.42
N LYS A 132 6.86 1.74 9.67
CA LYS A 132 6.02 0.62 10.12
C LYS A 132 4.76 0.42 9.28
N GLN A 133 4.09 1.51 8.96
CA GLN A 133 2.83 1.45 8.19
C GLN A 133 3.10 1.01 6.75
N GLU A 134 4.08 1.64 6.08
CA GLU A 134 4.51 1.28 4.73
C GLU A 134 4.94 -0.19 4.64
N CYS A 135 5.70 -0.66 5.64
CA CYS A 135 6.14 -2.06 5.74
C CYS A 135 4.95 -3.02 5.84
N VAL A 136 4.01 -2.74 6.74
CA VAL A 136 2.82 -3.59 6.92
C VAL A 136 1.97 -3.61 5.66
N GLU A 137 1.72 -2.44 5.07
CA GLU A 137 0.91 -2.31 3.86
C GLU A 137 1.58 -3.06 2.70
N THR A 138 2.89 -2.89 2.51
CA THR A 138 3.68 -3.49 1.43
C THR A 138 3.74 -5.01 1.54
N ALA A 139 4.04 -5.55 2.72
CA ALA A 139 4.15 -7.00 2.91
C ALA A 139 2.78 -7.72 2.91
N SER A 140 1.69 -6.98 3.12
CA SER A 140 0.32 -7.52 3.13
C SER A 140 -0.48 -7.11 1.90
N PHE A 141 0.16 -6.70 0.81
CA PHE A 141 -0.54 -6.34 -0.43
C PHE A 141 -1.44 -7.47 -0.90
N ARG A 142 -2.63 -7.11 -1.33
CA ARG A 142 -3.54 -8.00 -2.02
C ARG A 142 -3.27 -7.92 -3.52
N PHE A 143 -2.32 -8.69 -3.96
CA PHE A 143 -2.07 -8.85 -5.38
C PHE A 143 -3.14 -9.71 -6.03
N GLU A 144 -3.30 -9.58 -7.34
CA GLU A 144 -4.09 -10.52 -8.13
C GLU A 144 -3.50 -11.94 -8.02
N GLU A 145 -4.36 -12.96 -8.07
CA GLU A 145 -3.95 -14.36 -7.97
C GLU A 145 -2.83 -14.70 -8.99
N LYS A 146 -2.94 -14.19 -10.20
CA LYS A 146 -1.94 -14.36 -11.26
C LYS A 146 -0.54 -13.85 -10.86
N PHE A 147 -0.46 -12.78 -10.09
CA PHE A 147 0.82 -12.26 -9.61
C PHE A 147 1.44 -13.19 -8.57
N TRP A 148 0.62 -13.71 -7.65
CA TRP A 148 1.09 -14.63 -6.61
C TRP A 148 1.68 -15.92 -7.17
N LEU A 149 1.22 -16.39 -8.31
CA LEU A 149 1.79 -17.58 -8.98
C LEU A 149 3.27 -17.42 -9.34
N GLY A 150 3.77 -16.21 -9.40
CA GLY A 150 5.18 -15.93 -9.69
C GLY A 150 5.99 -15.44 -8.49
N VAL A 151 5.41 -15.43 -7.29
CA VAL A 151 6.11 -15.08 -6.05
C VAL A 151 6.42 -16.34 -5.27
N GLU A 152 7.69 -16.62 -5.03
CA GLU A 152 8.11 -17.78 -4.25
C GLU A 152 8.07 -17.49 -2.75
N SER A 153 8.53 -16.30 -2.36
CA SER A 153 8.54 -15.87 -0.97
C SER A 153 8.39 -14.35 -0.83
N VAL A 154 7.97 -13.93 0.35
CA VAL A 154 8.02 -12.54 0.80
C VAL A 154 8.82 -12.50 2.08
N THR A 155 9.93 -11.77 2.06
CA THR A 155 10.78 -11.58 3.25
C THR A 155 10.56 -10.19 3.82
N VAL A 156 10.24 -10.12 5.10
CA VAL A 156 10.17 -8.87 5.87
C VAL A 156 11.33 -8.84 6.83
N THR A 157 12.17 -7.82 6.70
CA THR A 157 13.38 -7.69 7.53
C THR A 157 13.55 -6.29 8.09
N ASN A 158 14.20 -6.20 9.24
CA ASN A 158 14.69 -4.98 9.87
C ASN A 158 15.99 -5.31 10.64
N ALA A 159 16.54 -4.34 11.37
CA ALA A 159 17.81 -4.52 12.10
C ALA A 159 17.82 -5.70 13.10
N ASN A 160 16.65 -6.12 13.60
CA ASN A 160 16.56 -7.09 14.72
C ASN A 160 15.87 -8.40 14.34
N HIS A 161 15.05 -8.39 13.27
CA HIS A 161 14.18 -9.51 12.93
C HIS A 161 14.10 -9.68 11.42
N THR A 162 14.08 -10.94 11.01
CA THR A 162 13.78 -11.35 9.64
C THR A 162 12.73 -12.45 9.69
N ALA A 163 11.70 -12.34 8.88
CA ALA A 163 10.71 -13.39 8.69
C ALA A 163 10.48 -13.61 7.19
N VAL A 164 10.45 -14.87 6.80
CA VAL A 164 10.17 -15.31 5.45
C VAL A 164 8.78 -15.92 5.43
N PHE A 165 7.97 -15.50 4.49
CA PHE A 165 6.64 -16.05 4.20
C PHE A 165 6.72 -16.80 2.87
N SER A 166 6.30 -18.06 2.84
CA SER A 166 6.32 -18.90 1.62
C SER A 166 5.07 -19.77 1.54
N TRP A 167 4.85 -20.41 0.40
CA TRP A 167 3.68 -21.29 0.20
C TRP A 167 3.76 -22.57 1.02
N ASP A 168 4.96 -23.04 1.34
CA ASP A 168 5.20 -24.30 2.03
C ASP A 168 5.35 -24.14 3.55
N ASP A 169 5.47 -22.90 4.04
CA ASP A 169 5.61 -22.63 5.48
C ASP A 169 4.27 -22.66 6.18
N LYS A 170 4.12 -23.60 7.14
CA LYS A 170 2.87 -23.76 7.91
C LYS A 170 2.60 -22.58 8.86
N GLU A 171 3.66 -21.92 9.34
CA GLU A 171 3.53 -20.81 10.27
C GLU A 171 3.44 -19.47 9.54
N ASN A 172 4.26 -19.28 8.52
CA ASN A 172 4.36 -18.04 7.74
C ASN A 172 3.91 -18.26 6.28
N ILE A 173 2.68 -18.73 6.13
CA ILE A 173 2.09 -19.00 4.81
C ILE A 173 1.77 -17.70 4.05
N LEU A 174 1.98 -17.71 2.74
CA LEU A 174 1.53 -16.67 1.82
C LEU A 174 0.03 -16.79 1.50
N PRO A 175 -0.68 -15.66 1.28
CA PRO A 175 -0.23 -14.28 1.49
C PRO A 175 -0.01 -13.96 2.97
N ALA A 176 0.99 -13.12 3.26
CA ALA A 176 1.37 -12.79 4.64
C ALA A 176 0.21 -12.12 5.40
N LYS A 177 -0.16 -12.68 6.55
CA LYS A 177 -1.23 -12.13 7.39
C LYS A 177 -0.79 -10.84 8.05
N THR A 178 -1.58 -9.79 7.92
CA THR A 178 -1.31 -8.44 8.46
C THR A 178 -0.92 -8.46 9.94
N GLU A 179 -1.57 -9.29 10.76
CA GLU A 179 -1.27 -9.37 12.21
C GLU A 179 0.13 -9.95 12.51
N LYS A 180 0.63 -10.84 11.66
CA LYS A 180 2.01 -11.33 11.79
C LYS A 180 3.02 -10.29 11.34
N VAL A 181 2.77 -9.66 10.20
CA VAL A 181 3.63 -8.61 9.65
C VAL A 181 3.76 -7.42 10.61
N LYS A 182 2.66 -7.00 11.25
CA LYS A 182 2.67 -5.91 12.26
C LYS A 182 3.64 -6.15 13.42
N LYS A 183 3.86 -7.41 13.80
CA LYS A 183 4.78 -7.78 14.89
C LYS A 183 6.24 -7.65 14.47
N ILE A 184 6.53 -7.78 13.17
CA ILE A 184 7.87 -7.74 12.61
C ILE A 184 8.25 -6.31 12.24
N CYS A 185 7.36 -5.56 11.58
CA CYS A 185 7.62 -4.20 11.13
C CYS A 185 7.86 -3.24 12.31
N GLN A 186 9.02 -2.61 12.34
CA GLN A 186 9.42 -1.58 13.30
C GLN A 186 9.04 -0.18 12.84
N LYS A 187 9.33 0.84 13.68
CA LYS A 187 9.00 2.23 13.37
C LYS A 187 9.66 2.70 12.07
N GLU A 188 10.91 2.30 11.86
CA GLU A 188 11.72 2.68 10.69
C GLU A 188 12.70 1.57 10.31
N GLY A 189 13.31 1.67 9.15
CA GLY A 189 14.39 0.77 8.72
C GLY A 189 13.92 -0.63 8.31
N ASN A 190 12.65 -0.76 7.90
CA ASN A 190 12.16 -2.05 7.41
C ASN A 190 12.42 -2.20 5.91
N ALA A 191 12.61 -3.44 5.48
CA ALA A 191 12.61 -3.81 4.07
C ALA A 191 11.67 -4.97 3.82
N VAL A 192 11.06 -4.97 2.63
CA VAL A 192 10.20 -6.05 2.12
C VAL A 192 10.74 -6.49 0.77
N LEU A 193 10.96 -7.81 0.62
CA LEU A 193 11.47 -8.47 -0.57
C LEU A 193 10.42 -9.43 -1.11
N TRP A 194 10.28 -9.47 -2.43
CA TRP A 194 9.49 -10.44 -3.20
C TRP A 194 10.35 -11.18 -4.19
#